data_ca49ab6ed52b07c9b2d150f59c11b9f5
#
_entry.id   ca49ab6ed52b07c9b2d150f59c11b9f5
#
_cell.length_a   1.000
_cell.length_b   1.000
_cell.length_c   1.000
_cell.angle_alpha   90.00
_cell.angle_beta   90.00
_cell.angle_gamma   90.00
#
_symmetry.space_group_name_H-M   'P 1'
#
loop_
_entity.id
_entity.type
_entity.pdbx_description
1 polymer ?
#
loop_
_entity_poly.entity_id
_entity_poly.type
_entity_poly.pdbx_seq_one_letter_code
_entity_poly.pdbx_strand_id
1 'polypeptide(L)'
;MSDYDTIDSLLASVGPQAELPTLEFRRSLRERAGLSKAQVARALGVSASTVSAWETGRDPAGETRTRYAYLLEGLSAKLTTSNDNSPPAAEQPAAENAVYVATSPPPELEHDSDEVETLARAEPCVLCGAPARVRVAGFVQHLDPSDCRAPSAGTPEPPAPRPDQGTRTPSRTARPSRPASGESRGRAFQEPSKPTDLIHEAVHAALAENRGNVEAATATLLRRAIPDAMRLLDETRKGARYDVIAHPWIPDILRKQTSRGADKIWEARPKWTLSALPPGRHEVTALDINGAYLSALKTHLPLGQLEHSTGPAHDRRRAGVHLITPPVWEHDAVLPNPIGQRDEPGPLWVTEPTLRLLLRLSGPKHRLCEPPEIHESYTSGATENLLEKFRIALKDARDTALTHGDELTLGYVKAMYSKFVSTMGESNFNRELYRPDWMHIIRSQAFANLWMKALKAYDSGLSIVRAMGTDELHVIGDWRRVFPEGHRVNEVKVKETYVTEEAGMGE
;
A
#
# COMPACT_ATOMS: atom_id res chain seq x y z
N MET A 1 48.01 19.27 13.92
CA MET A 1 46.96 18.84 14.83
C MET A 1 47.17 17.37 15.08
N SER A 2 47.39 16.99 16.28
CA SER A 2 47.64 15.56 16.63
C SER A 2 46.30 14.81 16.65
N ASP A 3 46.31 13.51 16.42
CA ASP A 3 45.10 12.67 16.48
C ASP A 3 44.38 12.76 17.84
N TYR A 4 45.08 13.18 18.88
CA TYR A 4 44.57 13.40 20.25
C TYR A 4 43.72 14.67 20.36
N ASP A 5 44.02 15.76 19.61
CA ASP A 5 43.21 16.99 19.62
C ASP A 5 41.79 16.78 19.12
N THR A 6 41.63 15.82 18.21
CA THR A 6 40.29 15.44 17.66
C THR A 6 39.51 14.62 18.69
N ILE A 7 40.19 13.73 19.43
CA ILE A 7 39.60 12.93 20.50
C ILE A 7 39.17 13.81 21.67
N ASP A 8 40.05 14.73 22.08
CA ASP A 8 39.77 15.65 23.17
C ASP A 8 38.60 16.64 22.84
N SER A 9 38.49 17.08 21.57
CA SER A 9 37.36 17.87 21.10
C SER A 9 36.05 17.05 21.13
N LEU A 10 36.13 15.75 20.83
CA LEU A 10 34.97 14.84 20.86
C LEU A 10 34.55 14.54 22.30
N LEU A 11 35.50 14.34 23.21
CA LEU A 11 35.24 14.16 24.63
C LEU A 11 34.64 15.42 25.29
N ALA A 12 35.11 16.60 24.91
CA ALA A 12 34.56 17.87 25.35
C ALA A 12 33.13 18.15 24.89
N SER A 13 32.71 17.52 23.78
CA SER A 13 31.35 17.57 23.24
C SER A 13 30.35 16.63 23.93
N VAL A 14 30.83 15.70 24.77
CA VAL A 14 29.97 14.75 25.51
C VAL A 14 29.47 15.45 26.78
N GLY A 15 28.29 16.07 26.68
CA GLY A 15 27.58 16.61 27.83
C GLY A 15 26.88 15.55 28.69
N PRO A 16 26.45 15.90 29.93
CA PRO A 16 25.69 14.97 30.77
C PRO A 16 24.40 14.56 30.07
N GLN A 17 24.17 13.23 29.98
CA GLN A 17 22.95 12.72 29.38
C GLN A 17 21.76 12.94 30.32
N ALA A 18 20.62 13.40 29.77
CA ALA A 18 19.38 13.55 30.51
C ALA A 18 18.96 12.20 31.15
N GLU A 19 18.65 12.24 32.44
CA GLU A 19 18.16 11.05 33.15
C GLU A 19 16.74 10.71 32.70
N LEU A 20 16.47 9.41 32.55
CA LEU A 20 15.15 8.91 32.18
C LEU A 20 14.58 8.09 33.33
N PRO A 21 13.28 8.22 33.64
CA PRO A 21 12.60 7.37 34.62
C PRO A 21 12.65 5.89 34.22
N THR A 22 12.24 5.02 35.13
CA THR A 22 12.13 3.58 34.86
C THR A 22 11.12 3.28 33.75
N LEU A 23 11.28 2.17 33.05
CA LEU A 23 10.47 1.79 31.89
C LEU A 23 8.97 1.77 32.19
N GLU A 24 8.60 1.19 33.34
CA GLU A 24 7.22 1.14 33.82
C GLU A 24 6.65 2.54 34.09
N PHE A 25 7.49 3.42 34.64
CA PHE A 25 7.07 4.78 34.94
C PHE A 25 6.85 5.62 33.69
N ARG A 26 7.70 5.45 32.64
CA ARG A 26 7.52 6.13 31.33
C ARG A 26 6.17 5.77 30.71
N ARG A 27 5.83 4.48 30.72
CA ARG A 27 4.54 3.98 30.23
C ARG A 27 3.38 4.50 31.07
N SER A 28 3.48 4.41 32.38
CA SER A 28 2.44 4.87 33.32
C SER A 28 2.15 6.37 33.17
N LEU A 29 3.17 7.22 33.04
CA LEU A 29 3.00 8.66 32.81
C LEU A 29 2.23 8.95 31.52
N ARG A 30 2.58 8.29 30.42
CA ARG A 30 1.87 8.46 29.16
C ARG A 30 0.41 7.99 29.25
N GLU A 31 0.14 6.83 29.84
CA GLU A 31 -1.19 6.26 29.99
C GLU A 31 -2.07 7.11 30.92
N ARG A 32 -1.55 7.56 32.04
CA ARG A 32 -2.25 8.46 32.97
C ARG A 32 -2.56 9.82 32.34
N ALA A 33 -1.70 10.30 31.43
CA ALA A 33 -1.94 11.53 30.68
C ALA A 33 -2.94 11.31 29.51
N GLY A 34 -3.47 10.08 29.29
CA GLY A 34 -4.36 9.77 28.17
C GLY A 34 -3.71 9.85 26.81
N LEU A 35 -2.35 9.82 26.73
CA LEU A 35 -1.64 9.98 25.47
C LEU A 35 -1.38 8.63 24.79
N SER A 36 -1.71 8.53 23.52
CA SER A 36 -1.31 7.39 22.68
C SER A 36 0.19 7.45 22.35
N LYS A 37 0.81 6.30 22.08
CA LYS A 37 2.20 6.24 21.59
C LYS A 37 2.40 7.04 20.31
N ALA A 38 1.39 7.11 19.46
CA ALA A 38 1.43 7.89 18.24
C ALA A 38 1.46 9.41 18.49
N GLN A 39 0.75 9.91 19.50
CA GLN A 39 0.79 11.33 19.89
C GLN A 39 2.16 11.72 20.45
N VAL A 40 2.73 10.90 21.35
CA VAL A 40 4.07 11.11 21.89
C VAL A 40 5.13 11.06 20.77
N ALA A 41 5.01 10.09 19.87
CA ALA A 41 5.90 9.93 18.72
C ALA A 41 5.88 11.15 17.80
N ARG A 42 4.68 11.68 17.51
CA ARG A 42 4.50 12.89 16.69
C ARG A 42 5.15 14.13 17.34
N ALA A 43 4.95 14.31 18.63
CA ALA A 43 5.53 15.42 19.38
C ALA A 43 7.07 15.40 19.39
N LEU A 44 7.66 14.21 19.37
CA LEU A 44 9.11 14.01 19.41
C LEU A 44 9.76 13.83 18.02
N GLY A 45 8.98 13.79 16.95
CA GLY A 45 9.47 13.57 15.58
C GLY A 45 9.99 12.15 15.35
N VAL A 46 9.44 11.13 16.04
CA VAL A 46 9.84 9.73 15.95
C VAL A 46 8.66 8.82 15.59
N SER A 47 8.90 7.53 15.35
CA SER A 47 7.83 6.56 15.09
C SER A 47 7.18 6.05 16.39
N ALA A 48 5.91 5.64 16.34
CA ALA A 48 5.22 5.03 17.47
C ALA A 48 5.91 3.73 17.96
N SER A 49 6.52 2.97 17.05
CA SER A 49 7.34 1.80 17.36
C SER A 49 8.61 2.17 18.14
N THR A 50 9.20 3.35 17.87
CA THR A 50 10.35 3.87 18.62
C THR A 50 9.94 4.20 20.06
N VAL A 51 8.81 4.86 20.27
CA VAL A 51 8.27 5.11 21.62
C VAL A 51 7.96 3.79 22.32
N SER A 52 7.39 2.80 21.62
CA SER A 52 7.18 1.45 22.17
C SER A 52 8.48 0.81 22.62
N ALA A 53 9.56 0.90 21.83
CA ALA A 53 10.87 0.37 22.20
C ALA A 53 11.45 1.08 23.44
N TRP A 54 11.21 2.38 23.61
CA TRP A 54 11.66 3.14 24.80
C TRP A 54 10.87 2.80 26.08
N GLU A 55 9.67 2.27 25.93
CA GLU A 55 8.85 1.76 27.04
C GLU A 55 9.12 0.27 27.35
N THR A 56 9.90 -0.44 26.49
CA THR A 56 10.20 -1.86 26.64
C THR A 56 11.68 -2.19 26.87
N GLY A 57 12.59 -1.20 26.96
CA GLY A 57 13.97 -1.42 27.38
C GLY A 57 15.04 -0.78 26.50
N ARG A 58 14.69 -0.18 25.36
CA ARG A 58 15.65 0.54 24.52
C ARG A 58 15.63 2.02 24.89
N ASP A 59 16.76 2.58 25.28
CA ASP A 59 16.84 4.01 25.58
C ASP A 59 17.08 4.85 24.32
N PRO A 60 16.46 6.04 24.24
CA PRO A 60 16.81 7.04 23.23
C PRO A 60 18.21 7.62 23.49
N ALA A 61 18.88 8.12 22.44
CA ALA A 61 20.19 8.74 22.51
C ALA A 61 20.16 10.18 21.99
N GLY A 62 21.19 10.97 22.32
CA GLY A 62 21.39 12.33 21.84
C GLY A 62 20.22 13.28 22.14
N GLU A 63 19.96 14.21 21.22
CA GLU A 63 18.91 15.25 21.37
C GLU A 63 17.52 14.65 21.61
N THR A 64 17.23 13.51 21.00
CA THR A 64 15.96 12.82 21.19
C THR A 64 15.75 12.34 22.63
N ARG A 65 16.82 11.95 23.32
CA ARG A 65 16.78 11.60 24.75
C ARG A 65 16.40 12.79 25.59
N THR A 66 17.00 13.93 25.33
CA THR A 66 16.71 15.19 26.02
C THR A 66 15.25 15.63 25.83
N ARG A 67 14.74 15.58 24.61
CA ARG A 67 13.34 15.91 24.30
C ARG A 67 12.35 14.95 24.98
N TYR A 68 12.70 13.65 25.03
CA TYR A 68 11.84 12.65 25.68
C TYR A 68 11.85 12.82 27.22
N ALA A 69 13.01 13.09 27.83
CA ALA A 69 13.11 13.40 29.26
C ALA A 69 12.27 14.63 29.63
N TYR A 70 12.36 15.70 28.86
CA TYR A 70 11.58 16.92 29.04
C TYR A 70 10.06 16.68 28.97
N LEU A 71 9.62 15.84 28.00
CA LEU A 71 8.21 15.46 27.90
C LEU A 71 7.74 14.69 29.14
N LEU A 72 8.52 13.70 29.60
CA LEU A 72 8.17 12.88 30.77
C LEU A 72 8.13 13.70 32.06
N GLU A 73 9.04 14.63 32.23
CA GLU A 73 9.07 15.58 33.35
C GLU A 73 7.84 16.49 33.32
N GLY A 74 7.49 17.06 32.17
CA GLY A 74 6.29 17.87 31.99
C GLY A 74 5.00 17.12 32.24
N LEU A 75 4.91 15.85 31.86
CA LEU A 75 3.76 14.99 32.19
C LEU A 75 3.68 14.69 33.68
N SER A 76 4.82 14.41 34.31
CA SER A 76 4.89 14.17 35.76
C SER A 76 4.42 15.41 36.54
N ALA A 77 4.88 16.60 36.19
CA ALA A 77 4.49 17.85 36.84
C ALA A 77 2.98 18.12 36.70
N LYS A 78 2.42 17.93 35.49
CA LYS A 78 0.97 18.15 35.26
C LYS A 78 0.08 17.14 36.00
N LEU A 79 0.50 15.89 36.09
CA LEU A 79 -0.27 14.84 36.77
C LEU A 79 -0.18 14.95 38.31
N THR A 80 0.86 15.62 38.85
CA THR A 80 0.97 15.92 40.29
C THR A 80 0.10 17.12 40.69
N THR A 81 0.00 18.13 39.85
CA THR A 81 -0.85 19.31 40.10
C THR A 81 -2.34 19.02 39.99
N SER A 82 -2.75 17.93 39.28
CA SER A 82 -4.16 17.53 39.17
C SER A 82 -4.67 16.75 40.38
N ASN A 83 -3.78 16.31 41.28
CA ASN A 83 -4.18 15.54 42.48
C ASN A 83 -4.50 16.44 43.73
N ASP A 84 -4.22 17.74 43.65
CA ASP A 84 -4.43 18.66 44.80
C ASP A 84 -5.80 19.37 44.78
N ASN A 85 -6.69 19.05 43.81
CA ASN A 85 -8.00 19.71 43.73
C ASN A 85 -9.14 18.65 43.67
N SER A 86 -9.32 17.91 44.78
CA SER A 86 -10.60 17.16 45.01
C SER A 86 -11.09 17.41 46.44
N PRO A 87 -12.34 17.80 46.63
CA PRO A 87 -12.96 17.94 47.98
C PRO A 87 -13.25 16.58 48.59
N PRO A 88 -13.40 16.52 49.95
CA PRO A 88 -13.30 15.29 50.71
C PRO A 88 -14.54 14.37 50.62
N ALA A 89 -14.22 13.11 50.79
CA ALA A 89 -15.10 11.94 50.74
C ALA A 89 -16.29 11.97 51.70
N ALA A 90 -17.38 11.38 51.27
CA ALA A 90 -18.44 10.83 52.15
C ALA A 90 -18.41 9.30 52.04
N GLU A 91 -18.59 8.68 53.21
CA GLU A 91 -18.42 7.27 53.54
C GLU A 91 -19.41 6.31 52.89
N GLN A 92 -18.98 5.09 52.87
CA GLN A 92 -19.44 3.78 52.40
C GLN A 92 -20.88 3.34 52.81
N PRO A 93 -21.40 2.21 52.25
CA PRO A 93 -20.94 0.90 52.76
C PRO A 93 -20.78 -0.23 51.68
N ALA A 94 -20.11 -1.26 52.16
CA ALA A 94 -19.75 -2.49 51.47
C ALA A 94 -20.96 -3.41 51.16
N ALA A 95 -20.90 -4.13 50.05
CA ALA A 95 -21.54 -5.41 49.84
C ALA A 95 -20.86 -6.22 48.73
N GLU A 96 -20.33 -7.33 49.14
CA GLU A 96 -20.45 -8.71 48.64
C GLU A 96 -19.92 -9.14 47.27
N ASN A 97 -19.09 -10.15 47.38
CA ASN A 97 -18.53 -11.03 46.36
C ASN A 97 -19.57 -11.54 45.34
N ALA A 98 -19.28 -11.29 44.05
CA ALA A 98 -19.77 -12.12 42.97
C ALA A 98 -18.59 -12.64 42.15
N VAL A 99 -18.48 -13.96 42.14
CA VAL A 99 -17.54 -14.76 41.35
C VAL A 99 -17.82 -14.51 39.87
N TYR A 100 -16.89 -13.86 39.18
CA TYR A 100 -16.94 -13.74 37.72
C TYR A 100 -16.26 -14.96 37.11
N VAL A 101 -17.05 -15.82 36.49
CA VAL A 101 -16.59 -16.87 35.58
C VAL A 101 -15.98 -16.20 34.36
N ALA A 102 -14.69 -16.47 34.11
CA ALA A 102 -13.98 -16.02 32.92
C ALA A 102 -14.62 -16.67 31.68
N THR A 103 -15.39 -15.91 30.94
CA THR A 103 -15.73 -16.22 29.54
C THR A 103 -14.54 -15.79 28.65
N SER A 104 -14.10 -16.72 27.85
CA SER A 104 -13.02 -16.55 26.85
C SER A 104 -13.27 -15.34 25.96
N PRO A 105 -12.21 -14.59 25.58
CA PRO A 105 -12.37 -13.49 24.64
C PRO A 105 -12.84 -14.02 23.27
N PRO A 106 -13.62 -13.23 22.53
CA PRO A 106 -14.03 -13.61 21.17
C PRO A 106 -12.80 -13.75 20.28
N PRO A 107 -12.84 -14.60 19.24
CA PRO A 107 -11.71 -14.82 18.35
C PRO A 107 -11.28 -13.51 17.69
N GLU A 108 -9.98 -13.24 17.76
CA GLU A 108 -9.36 -12.11 17.07
C GLU A 108 -9.66 -12.23 15.59
N LEU A 109 -10.29 -11.20 15.04
CA LEU A 109 -10.64 -11.06 13.64
C LEU A 109 -9.37 -11.01 12.79
N GLU A 110 -9.33 -11.89 11.82
CA GLU A 110 -8.23 -12.08 10.88
C GLU A 110 -7.85 -10.78 10.15
N HIS A 111 -6.54 -10.61 10.02
CA HIS A 111 -5.84 -9.44 9.52
C HIS A 111 -6.08 -9.15 8.03
N ASP A 112 -6.30 -7.89 7.76
CA ASP A 112 -6.28 -7.29 6.42
C ASP A 112 -4.94 -7.58 5.71
N SER A 113 -4.97 -8.03 4.47
CA SER A 113 -3.81 -8.48 3.70
C SER A 113 -2.75 -7.40 3.42
N ASP A 114 -2.97 -6.17 3.85
CA ASP A 114 -2.01 -5.06 3.81
C ASP A 114 -1.37 -4.77 5.19
N GLU A 115 -1.74 -5.50 6.25
CA GLU A 115 -1.10 -5.39 7.57
C GLU A 115 0.20 -6.20 7.63
N VAL A 116 1.14 -5.67 8.41
CA VAL A 116 2.41 -6.33 8.70
C VAL A 116 2.16 -7.42 9.74
N GLU A 117 2.08 -8.66 9.30
CA GLU A 117 1.93 -9.84 10.16
C GLU A 117 3.31 -10.37 10.56
N THR A 118 3.52 -10.63 11.85
CA THR A 118 4.75 -11.27 12.33
C THR A 118 4.57 -12.78 12.37
N LEU A 119 5.37 -13.51 11.61
CA LEU A 119 5.33 -14.95 11.51
C LEU A 119 6.04 -15.61 12.71
N ALA A 120 5.43 -16.65 13.28
CA ALA A 120 6.01 -17.46 14.33
C ALA A 120 7.27 -18.22 13.85
N ARG A 121 7.32 -18.61 12.56
CA ARG A 121 8.45 -19.22 11.89
C ARG A 121 8.95 -18.33 10.76
N ALA A 122 10.28 -18.28 10.57
CA ALA A 122 10.84 -17.59 9.41
C ALA A 122 10.55 -18.38 8.14
N GLU A 123 10.00 -17.68 7.14
CA GLU A 123 9.73 -18.19 5.79
C GLU A 123 10.63 -17.46 4.77
N PRO A 124 10.86 -18.03 3.58
CA PRO A 124 11.68 -17.37 2.58
C PRO A 124 11.07 -16.03 2.15
N CYS A 125 11.86 -14.96 2.23
CA CYS A 125 11.49 -13.66 1.70
C CYS A 125 11.24 -13.76 0.19
N VAL A 126 10.09 -13.28 -0.27
CA VAL A 126 9.72 -13.33 -1.70
C VAL A 126 10.61 -12.46 -2.60
N LEU A 127 11.40 -11.55 -2.02
CA LEU A 127 12.25 -10.63 -2.76
C LEU A 127 13.70 -11.13 -2.88
N CYS A 128 14.28 -11.73 -1.82
CA CYS A 128 15.68 -12.13 -1.80
C CYS A 128 15.89 -13.63 -1.49
N GLY A 129 14.84 -14.37 -1.12
CA GLY A 129 14.93 -15.77 -0.74
C GLY A 129 15.50 -16.05 0.65
N ALA A 130 16.03 -15.02 1.36
CA ALA A 130 16.53 -15.16 2.71
C ALA A 130 15.37 -15.29 3.73
N PRO A 131 15.60 -15.95 4.90
CA PRO A 131 14.54 -16.10 5.89
C PRO A 131 14.04 -14.77 6.42
N ALA A 132 12.73 -14.51 6.34
CA ALA A 132 12.05 -13.34 6.89
C ALA A 132 10.92 -13.78 7.83
N ARG A 133 10.59 -12.93 8.79
CA ARG A 133 9.55 -13.20 9.81
C ARG A 133 8.37 -12.24 9.72
N VAL A 134 8.23 -11.57 8.61
CA VAL A 134 7.19 -10.57 8.44
C VAL A 134 6.48 -10.81 7.12
N ARG A 135 5.15 -10.77 7.18
CA ARG A 135 4.29 -10.78 6.00
C ARG A 135 3.67 -9.40 5.82
N VAL A 136 3.82 -8.82 4.63
CA VAL A 136 3.26 -7.52 4.26
C VAL A 136 2.41 -7.72 3.03
N ALA A 137 1.18 -7.28 3.07
CA ALA A 137 0.21 -7.48 1.99
C ALA A 137 0.10 -8.97 1.55
N GLY A 138 0.13 -9.89 2.53
CA GLY A 138 0.05 -11.34 2.29
C GLY A 138 1.36 -11.99 1.81
N PHE A 139 2.48 -11.26 1.69
CA PHE A 139 3.78 -11.77 1.21
C PHE A 139 4.85 -11.66 2.28
N VAL A 140 5.60 -12.75 2.47
CA VAL A 140 6.74 -12.78 3.41
C VAL A 140 7.89 -11.96 2.86
N GLN A 141 8.31 -10.93 3.59
CA GLN A 141 9.41 -10.05 3.18
C GLN A 141 10.10 -9.42 4.38
N HIS A 142 11.30 -8.90 4.17
CA HIS A 142 11.97 -8.09 5.18
C HIS A 142 11.30 -6.72 5.26
N LEU A 143 11.13 -6.19 6.47
CA LEU A 143 10.63 -4.81 6.69
C LEU A 143 11.66 -3.76 6.28
N ASP A 144 12.94 -4.07 6.47
CA ASP A 144 14.03 -3.20 6.05
C ASP A 144 14.63 -3.73 4.75
N PRO A 145 14.70 -2.92 3.70
CA PRO A 145 15.32 -3.30 2.43
C PRO A 145 16.80 -3.68 2.56
N SER A 146 17.50 -3.16 3.57
CA SER A 146 18.90 -3.52 3.84
C SER A 146 19.07 -4.97 4.31
N ASP A 147 18.01 -5.58 4.83
CA ASP A 147 18.00 -6.99 5.22
C ASP A 147 17.80 -7.94 4.03
N CYS A 148 17.36 -7.40 2.88
CA CYS A 148 17.25 -8.13 1.63
C CYS A 148 18.60 -8.21 0.92
N ARG A 149 19.51 -9.06 1.42
CA ARG A 149 20.78 -9.34 0.72
C ARG A 149 20.52 -10.35 -0.39
N ALA A 150 20.84 -9.96 -1.64
CA ALA A 150 20.94 -10.93 -2.72
C ALA A 150 21.98 -11.99 -2.34
N PRO A 151 21.75 -13.29 -2.63
CA PRO A 151 22.78 -14.29 -2.45
C PRO A 151 23.99 -13.86 -3.28
N SER A 152 25.14 -13.70 -2.63
CA SER A 152 26.41 -13.34 -3.28
C SER A 152 26.75 -14.43 -4.28
N ALA A 153 26.47 -14.18 -5.57
CA ALA A 153 27.09 -14.90 -6.65
C ALA A 153 28.60 -14.65 -6.54
N GLY A 154 29.37 -15.73 -6.43
CA GLY A 154 30.81 -15.67 -6.28
C GLY A 154 31.41 -14.76 -7.36
N THR A 155 32.20 -13.80 -6.93
CA THR A 155 32.95 -12.86 -7.75
C THR A 155 33.89 -13.62 -8.67
N PRO A 156 33.78 -13.50 -10.00
CA PRO A 156 34.88 -13.88 -10.87
C PRO A 156 35.97 -12.82 -10.77
N GLU A 157 37.19 -13.29 -10.53
CA GLU A 157 38.42 -12.51 -10.51
C GLU A 157 38.60 -11.72 -11.84
N PRO A 158 38.97 -10.44 -11.80
CA PRO A 158 39.14 -9.65 -13.01
C PRO A 158 40.41 -10.08 -13.80
N PRO A 159 40.35 -10.23 -15.12
CA PRO A 159 41.53 -10.53 -15.91
C PRO A 159 42.48 -9.34 -15.99
N ALA A 160 43.77 -9.65 -15.93
CA ALA A 160 44.90 -8.73 -15.96
C ALA A 160 44.92 -7.84 -17.23
N PRO A 161 45.50 -6.63 -17.13
CA PRO A 161 45.49 -5.65 -18.24
C PRO A 161 46.49 -6.02 -19.36
N ARG A 162 46.03 -5.95 -20.59
CA ARG A 162 46.89 -6.01 -21.79
C ARG A 162 47.32 -4.62 -22.19
N PRO A 163 48.56 -4.49 -22.75
CA PRO A 163 49.16 -3.20 -22.99
C PRO A 163 48.65 -2.51 -24.28
N ASP A 164 48.73 -1.22 -24.18
CA ASP A 164 48.46 -0.14 -25.12
C ASP A 164 49.07 -0.31 -26.51
N GLN A 165 48.31 -0.12 -27.56
CA GLN A 165 48.86 0.25 -28.90
C GLN A 165 47.88 1.15 -29.66
N GLY A 166 48.30 2.41 -29.79
CA GLY A 166 48.34 3.11 -31.08
C GLY A 166 47.06 3.70 -31.66
N THR A 167 46.88 4.97 -31.39
CA THR A 167 46.13 5.96 -32.15
C THR A 167 46.31 5.85 -33.68
N ARG A 168 45.18 5.86 -34.43
CA ARG A 168 45.07 6.49 -35.76
C ARG A 168 43.63 6.85 -36.13
N THR A 169 43.41 8.11 -36.40
CA THR A 169 42.21 8.78 -36.93
C THR A 169 42.09 8.66 -38.45
N PRO A 170 41.04 9.16 -39.09
CA PRO A 170 40.25 8.40 -40.05
C PRO A 170 40.49 8.75 -41.50
N SER A 171 40.12 7.90 -42.40
CA SER A 171 39.90 8.28 -43.80
C SER A 171 38.68 7.58 -44.41
N ARG A 172 37.85 8.44 -44.90
CA ARG A 172 36.68 8.22 -45.73
C ARG A 172 37.12 7.74 -47.11
N THR A 173 36.57 6.64 -47.63
CA THR A 173 36.19 6.51 -49.07
C THR A 173 35.53 5.16 -49.39
N ALA A 174 34.50 5.31 -50.22
CA ALA A 174 34.04 4.41 -51.31
C ALA A 174 33.43 3.02 -50.96
N ARG A 175 32.17 2.95 -51.26
CA ARG A 175 31.33 1.77 -51.57
C ARG A 175 31.88 0.99 -52.77
N PRO A 176 31.81 -0.32 -52.79
CA PRO A 176 31.42 -1.03 -53.99
C PRO A 176 30.22 -1.96 -53.82
N SER A 177 29.60 -2.15 -54.93
CA SER A 177 28.36 -2.81 -55.26
C SER A 177 28.35 -4.33 -55.05
N ARG A 178 27.15 -4.78 -54.83
CA ARG A 178 26.57 -6.13 -54.73
C ARG A 178 27.00 -7.07 -55.88
N PRO A 179 27.03 -8.38 -55.62
CA PRO A 179 26.36 -9.31 -56.54
C PRO A 179 25.18 -10.03 -55.85
N ALA A 180 24.13 -10.16 -56.63
CA ALA A 180 22.97 -10.97 -56.32
C ALA A 180 23.26 -12.42 -56.66
N SER A 181 22.87 -13.34 -55.76
CA SER A 181 22.28 -14.63 -56.13
C SER A 181 21.92 -15.44 -54.90
N GLY A 182 20.70 -15.94 -54.86
CA GLY A 182 20.43 -17.27 -54.39
C GLY A 182 19.66 -17.39 -53.10
N GLU A 183 18.42 -17.82 -53.22
CA GLU A 183 17.62 -18.58 -52.26
C GLU A 183 16.96 -17.81 -51.15
N SER A 184 15.75 -17.33 -51.43
CA SER A 184 14.72 -17.01 -50.44
C SER A 184 14.30 -18.29 -49.72
N ARG A 185 14.95 -18.62 -48.61
CA ARG A 185 14.31 -19.42 -47.57
C ARG A 185 13.18 -18.58 -47.01
N GLY A 186 11.95 -18.96 -47.31
CA GLY A 186 10.74 -18.40 -46.73
C GLY A 186 10.89 -18.34 -45.21
N ARG A 187 11.13 -17.15 -44.69
CA ARG A 187 10.83 -16.87 -43.27
C ARG A 187 9.33 -17.11 -43.16
N ALA A 188 8.94 -18.24 -42.59
CA ALA A 188 7.61 -18.37 -42.06
C ALA A 188 7.33 -17.14 -41.23
N PHE A 189 6.30 -16.37 -41.55
CA PHE A 189 5.79 -15.31 -40.71
C PHE A 189 5.45 -15.97 -39.39
N GLN A 190 6.34 -15.90 -38.40
CA GLN A 190 5.95 -16.13 -37.02
C GLN A 190 4.96 -15.02 -36.71
N GLU A 191 3.70 -15.40 -36.46
CA GLU A 191 2.73 -14.47 -35.90
C GLU A 191 3.38 -13.82 -34.66
N PRO A 192 3.27 -12.49 -34.50
CA PRO A 192 3.83 -11.84 -33.33
C PRO A 192 3.22 -12.50 -32.09
N SER A 193 4.06 -13.03 -31.21
CA SER A 193 3.64 -13.67 -29.97
C SER A 193 2.69 -12.73 -29.21
N LYS A 194 1.55 -13.24 -28.76
CA LYS A 194 0.62 -12.45 -27.98
C LYS A 194 1.25 -12.13 -26.62
N PRO A 195 1.00 -10.96 -26.04
CA PRO A 195 1.53 -10.63 -24.69
C PRO A 195 1.20 -11.68 -23.62
N THR A 196 0.06 -12.39 -23.74
CA THR A 196 -0.33 -13.50 -22.87
C THR A 196 0.62 -14.70 -22.97
N ASP A 197 1.29 -14.90 -24.12
CA ASP A 197 2.19 -16.02 -24.32
C ASP A 197 3.40 -15.93 -23.38
N LEU A 198 3.85 -14.72 -23.06
CA LEU A 198 4.93 -14.49 -22.07
C LEU A 198 4.61 -15.05 -20.69
N ILE A 199 3.35 -14.99 -20.26
CA ILE A 199 2.92 -15.51 -18.96
C ILE A 199 2.94 -17.05 -19.01
N HIS A 200 2.39 -17.66 -20.06
CA HIS A 200 2.38 -19.10 -20.23
C HIS A 200 3.79 -19.67 -20.39
N GLU A 201 4.65 -19.00 -21.18
CA GLU A 201 6.07 -19.39 -21.33
C GLU A 201 6.81 -19.36 -19.99
N ALA A 202 6.58 -18.32 -19.16
CA ALA A 202 7.19 -18.21 -17.85
C ALA A 202 6.76 -19.35 -16.91
N VAL A 203 5.46 -19.71 -16.92
CA VAL A 203 4.92 -20.83 -16.14
C VAL A 203 5.50 -22.17 -16.60
N HIS A 204 5.51 -22.43 -17.91
CA HIS A 204 6.09 -23.65 -18.47
C HIS A 204 7.60 -23.75 -18.16
N ALA A 205 8.34 -22.65 -18.31
CA ALA A 205 9.76 -22.63 -17.99
C ALA A 205 10.02 -22.93 -16.51
N ALA A 206 9.23 -22.34 -15.60
CA ALA A 206 9.36 -22.58 -14.17
C ALA A 206 9.05 -24.02 -13.79
N LEU A 207 8.03 -24.64 -14.38
CA LEU A 207 7.70 -26.05 -14.19
C LEU A 207 8.83 -26.96 -14.70
N ALA A 208 9.37 -26.69 -15.88
CA ALA A 208 10.47 -27.46 -16.46
C ALA A 208 11.74 -27.34 -15.60
N GLU A 209 12.11 -26.14 -15.17
CA GLU A 209 13.28 -25.87 -14.31
C GLU A 209 13.17 -26.64 -12.98
N ASN A 210 11.97 -26.72 -12.43
CA ASN A 210 11.70 -27.39 -11.16
C ASN A 210 11.22 -28.84 -11.32
N ARG A 211 11.42 -29.44 -12.51
CA ARG A 211 11.08 -30.85 -12.79
C ARG A 211 9.61 -31.20 -12.46
N GLY A 212 8.69 -30.28 -12.68
CA GLY A 212 7.26 -30.46 -12.40
C GLY A 212 6.86 -30.24 -10.93
N ASN A 213 7.80 -29.87 -10.04
CA ASN A 213 7.44 -29.53 -8.67
C ASN A 213 6.72 -28.18 -8.63
N VAL A 214 5.41 -28.20 -8.36
CA VAL A 214 4.53 -27.01 -8.37
C VAL A 214 4.92 -26.01 -7.30
N GLU A 215 5.27 -26.46 -6.09
CA GLU A 215 5.65 -25.57 -4.99
C GLU A 215 6.95 -24.80 -5.30
N ALA A 216 7.97 -25.51 -5.80
CA ALA A 216 9.23 -24.88 -6.21
C ALA A 216 9.04 -23.95 -7.43
N ALA A 217 8.19 -24.34 -8.39
CA ALA A 217 7.83 -23.51 -9.53
C ALA A 217 7.09 -22.24 -9.08
N THR A 218 6.15 -22.34 -8.11
CA THR A 218 5.47 -21.21 -7.51
C THR A 218 6.48 -20.23 -6.87
N ALA A 219 7.40 -20.74 -6.05
CA ALA A 219 8.44 -19.90 -5.44
C ALA A 219 9.32 -19.20 -6.48
N THR A 220 9.65 -19.88 -7.59
CA THR A 220 10.41 -19.32 -8.71
C THR A 220 9.64 -18.20 -9.40
N LEU A 221 8.37 -18.42 -9.73
CA LEU A 221 7.49 -17.43 -10.37
C LEU A 221 7.25 -16.21 -9.48
N LEU A 222 7.03 -16.39 -8.17
CA LEU A 222 6.83 -15.31 -7.24
C LEU A 222 8.06 -14.40 -7.13
N ARG A 223 9.28 -14.93 -7.23
CA ARG A 223 10.52 -14.12 -7.29
C ARG A 223 10.64 -13.33 -8.59
N ARG A 224 10.15 -13.87 -9.71
CA ARG A 224 10.20 -13.25 -11.03
C ARG A 224 9.03 -12.33 -11.33
N ALA A 225 8.03 -12.25 -10.46
CA ALA A 225 6.78 -11.54 -10.73
C ALA A 225 6.97 -10.06 -11.11
N ILE A 226 7.93 -9.34 -10.49
CA ILE A 226 8.21 -7.93 -10.83
C ILE A 226 8.97 -7.81 -12.15
N PRO A 227 10.12 -8.48 -12.38
CA PRO A 227 10.80 -8.45 -13.67
C PRO A 227 9.90 -8.87 -14.84
N ASP A 228 9.11 -9.92 -14.65
CA ASP A 228 8.21 -10.40 -15.70
C ASP A 228 7.04 -9.43 -15.93
N ALA A 229 6.54 -8.76 -14.89
CA ALA A 229 5.56 -7.67 -15.05
C ALA A 229 6.14 -6.47 -15.82
N MET A 230 7.38 -6.09 -15.55
CA MET A 230 8.07 -5.03 -16.30
C MET A 230 8.25 -5.42 -17.78
N ARG A 231 8.70 -6.65 -18.04
CA ARG A 231 8.81 -7.18 -19.40
C ARG A 231 7.47 -7.19 -20.14
N LEU A 232 6.39 -7.60 -19.45
CA LEU A 232 5.05 -7.57 -20.02
C LEU A 232 4.58 -6.13 -20.30
N LEU A 233 4.90 -5.19 -19.41
CA LEU A 233 4.60 -3.78 -19.62
C LEU A 233 5.29 -3.27 -20.88
N ASP A 234 6.59 -3.53 -21.05
CA ASP A 234 7.36 -3.11 -22.24
C ASP A 234 6.77 -3.71 -23.51
N GLU A 235 6.43 -5.00 -23.49
CA GLU A 235 5.81 -5.67 -24.63
C GLU A 235 4.48 -5.05 -25.03
N THR A 236 3.63 -4.77 -24.06
CA THR A 236 2.30 -4.18 -24.28
C THR A 236 2.35 -2.72 -24.71
N ARG A 237 3.51 -2.05 -24.53
CA ARG A 237 3.74 -0.67 -24.93
C ARG A 237 4.50 -0.52 -26.25
N LYS A 238 4.90 -1.60 -26.90
CA LYS A 238 5.50 -1.53 -28.23
C LYS A 238 4.59 -0.77 -29.20
N GLY A 239 5.14 0.26 -29.84
CA GLY A 239 4.38 1.15 -30.74
C GLY A 239 3.44 2.14 -30.03
N ALA A 240 3.59 2.34 -28.72
CA ALA A 240 2.88 3.41 -28.01
C ALA A 240 3.30 4.79 -28.54
N ARG A 241 2.36 5.75 -28.51
CA ARG A 241 2.58 7.10 -29.04
C ARG A 241 3.55 7.92 -28.20
N TYR A 242 3.60 7.65 -26.89
CA TYR A 242 4.40 8.41 -25.95
C TYR A 242 5.29 7.49 -25.12
N ASP A 243 6.50 7.95 -24.83
CA ASP A 243 7.37 7.29 -23.89
C ASP A 243 6.97 7.61 -22.45
N VAL A 244 7.23 6.66 -21.56
CA VAL A 244 7.00 6.83 -20.11
C VAL A 244 8.29 7.37 -19.51
N ILE A 245 8.18 8.44 -18.71
CA ILE A 245 9.27 8.84 -17.83
C ILE A 245 9.23 7.93 -16.61
N ALA A 246 10.17 6.98 -16.55
CA ALA A 246 10.22 5.99 -15.48
C ALA A 246 10.60 6.60 -14.10
N HIS A 247 11.41 7.67 -14.12
CA HIS A 247 11.90 8.38 -12.94
C HIS A 247 11.70 9.90 -13.12
N PRO A 248 10.47 10.42 -13.09
CA PRO A 248 10.23 11.86 -13.17
C PRO A 248 10.72 12.54 -11.89
N TRP A 249 10.85 13.86 -11.91
CA TRP A 249 10.92 14.63 -10.69
C TRP A 249 9.61 14.43 -9.88
N ILE A 250 9.74 14.06 -8.62
CA ILE A 250 8.63 13.79 -7.73
C ILE A 250 8.50 14.92 -6.71
N PRO A 251 7.32 15.55 -6.56
CA PRO A 251 7.05 16.52 -5.50
C PRO A 251 7.28 15.95 -4.10
N ASP A 252 7.68 16.79 -3.16
CA ASP A 252 7.98 16.35 -1.78
C ASP A 252 6.80 15.69 -1.07
N ILE A 253 5.56 16.04 -1.47
CA ILE A 253 4.32 15.42 -0.95
C ILE A 253 4.19 13.93 -1.31
N LEU A 254 4.84 13.49 -2.39
CA LEU A 254 4.86 12.10 -2.86
C LEU A 254 6.13 11.35 -2.44
N ARG A 255 7.07 12.03 -1.77
CA ARG A 255 8.29 11.40 -1.28
C ARG A 255 8.05 10.85 0.12
N LYS A 256 8.39 9.59 0.33
CA LYS A 256 8.46 9.02 1.67
C LYS A 256 9.56 9.73 2.46
N GLN A 257 9.22 10.33 3.58
CA GLN A 257 10.18 11.01 4.44
C GLN A 257 11.08 10.03 5.21
N THR A 258 10.59 8.79 5.40
CA THR A 258 11.36 7.68 5.99
C THR A 258 10.95 6.39 5.31
N SER A 259 11.78 5.36 5.37
CA SER A 259 11.49 4.02 4.81
C SER A 259 10.19 3.39 5.38
N ARG A 260 9.69 3.89 6.50
CA ARG A 260 8.49 3.40 7.20
C ARG A 260 7.41 4.48 7.37
N GLY A 261 7.67 5.72 6.95
CA GLY A 261 6.73 6.83 7.08
C GLY A 261 5.66 6.79 5.99
N ALA A 262 4.44 7.17 6.34
CA ALA A 262 3.43 7.52 5.36
C ALA A 262 3.91 8.74 4.57
N ASP A 263 3.66 8.78 3.26
CA ASP A 263 3.75 10.01 2.50
C ASP A 263 2.57 10.94 2.85
N LYS A 264 2.55 12.12 2.26
CA LYS A 264 1.48 13.11 2.52
C LYS A 264 0.21 12.85 1.71
N ILE A 265 0.22 11.89 0.81
CA ILE A 265 -0.95 11.53 0.03
C ILE A 265 -1.85 10.63 0.86
N TRP A 266 -3.09 11.04 0.97
CA TRP A 266 -4.08 10.23 1.64
C TRP A 266 -4.73 9.24 0.67
N GLU A 267 -4.56 7.95 0.96
CA GLU A 267 -5.31 6.88 0.33
C GLU A 267 -6.50 6.53 1.24
N ALA A 268 -7.70 6.69 0.70
CA ALA A 268 -8.89 6.28 1.43
C ALA A 268 -8.94 4.75 1.47
N ARG A 269 -8.65 4.18 2.62
CA ARG A 269 -8.79 2.74 2.90
C ARG A 269 -9.80 2.59 4.02
N PRO A 270 -11.06 2.30 3.72
CA PRO A 270 -12.04 2.18 4.77
C PRO A 270 -11.77 0.97 5.65
N LYS A 271 -11.87 1.18 6.94
CA LYS A 271 -12.19 0.18 7.95
C LYS A 271 -13.52 0.59 8.58
N TRP A 272 -14.50 0.84 7.74
CA TRP A 272 -15.80 1.32 8.19
C TRP A 272 -16.71 0.16 8.55
N THR A 273 -17.41 0.30 9.67
CA THR A 273 -18.46 -0.63 10.14
C THR A 273 -19.66 0.20 10.52
N LEU A 274 -20.85 -0.26 10.16
CA LEU A 274 -22.12 0.33 10.52
C LEU A 274 -22.23 0.48 12.03
N SER A 275 -22.55 1.68 12.49
CA SER A 275 -22.62 2.00 13.93
C SER A 275 -23.80 1.35 14.65
N ALA A 276 -24.94 1.19 13.97
CA ALA A 276 -26.13 0.56 14.47
C ALA A 276 -26.73 -0.39 13.42
N LEU A 277 -26.81 -1.66 13.75
CA LEU A 277 -27.44 -2.65 12.88
C LEU A 277 -28.96 -2.44 12.83
N PRO A 278 -29.64 -2.83 11.74
CA PRO A 278 -31.09 -2.92 11.73
C PRO A 278 -31.60 -3.82 12.90
N PRO A 279 -32.76 -3.52 13.49
CA PRO A 279 -33.28 -4.34 14.59
C PRO A 279 -33.49 -5.79 14.17
N GLY A 280 -33.14 -6.75 15.06
CA GLY A 280 -33.34 -8.17 14.86
C GLY A 280 -32.07 -8.94 14.50
N ARG A 281 -32.28 -10.20 14.16
CA ARG A 281 -31.22 -11.13 13.76
C ARG A 281 -31.03 -11.09 12.25
N HIS A 282 -29.83 -10.81 11.79
CA HIS A 282 -29.51 -10.68 10.38
C HIS A 282 -28.38 -11.60 9.94
N GLU A 283 -28.57 -12.24 8.80
CA GLU A 283 -27.50 -12.92 8.10
C GLU A 283 -26.73 -11.89 7.28
N VAL A 284 -25.42 -11.78 7.52
CA VAL A 284 -24.49 -10.89 6.82
C VAL A 284 -23.62 -11.73 5.89
N THR A 285 -23.53 -11.33 4.66
CA THR A 285 -22.59 -11.94 3.69
C THR A 285 -21.39 -11.03 3.45
N ALA A 286 -20.20 -11.52 3.75
CA ALA A 286 -18.94 -10.88 3.39
C ALA A 286 -18.60 -11.23 1.95
N LEU A 287 -18.51 -10.20 1.10
CA LEU A 287 -18.22 -10.28 -0.33
C LEU A 287 -16.82 -9.78 -0.59
N ASP A 288 -16.01 -10.58 -1.31
CA ASP A 288 -14.70 -10.21 -1.81
C ASP A 288 -14.80 -9.88 -3.31
N ILE A 289 -14.30 -8.72 -3.72
CA ILE A 289 -14.32 -8.24 -5.10
C ILE A 289 -13.07 -8.70 -5.83
N ASN A 290 -13.24 -9.63 -6.76
CA ASN A 290 -12.11 -10.21 -7.47
C ASN A 290 -11.32 -9.19 -8.31
N GLY A 291 -10.00 -9.18 -8.11
CA GLY A 291 -9.07 -8.40 -8.92
C GLY A 291 -9.26 -6.89 -8.79
N ALA A 292 -9.45 -6.36 -7.59
CA ALA A 292 -9.65 -4.93 -7.34
C ALA A 292 -8.52 -4.08 -7.96
N TYR A 293 -7.26 -4.38 -7.67
CA TYR A 293 -6.11 -3.69 -8.29
C TYR A 293 -6.05 -3.94 -9.80
N LEU A 294 -6.30 -5.16 -10.27
CA LEU A 294 -6.31 -5.46 -11.71
C LEU A 294 -7.37 -4.61 -12.43
N SER A 295 -8.55 -4.44 -11.83
CA SER A 295 -9.60 -3.57 -12.39
C SER A 295 -9.22 -2.09 -12.36
N ALA A 296 -8.41 -1.66 -11.40
CA ALA A 296 -7.97 -0.27 -11.24
C ALA A 296 -6.86 0.13 -12.23
N LEU A 297 -6.10 -0.82 -12.79
CA LEU A 297 -5.05 -0.55 -13.79
C LEU A 297 -5.55 0.13 -15.07
N LYS A 298 -6.85 0.18 -15.31
CA LYS A 298 -7.44 0.93 -16.44
C LYS A 298 -7.51 2.44 -16.21
N THR A 299 -7.13 2.93 -15.02
CA THR A 299 -7.18 4.36 -14.71
C THR A 299 -6.20 5.16 -15.56
N HIS A 300 -6.49 6.44 -15.74
CA HIS A 300 -5.59 7.35 -16.43
C HIS A 300 -4.44 7.74 -15.50
N LEU A 301 -3.23 7.67 -16.02
CA LEU A 301 -2.00 7.92 -15.28
C LEU A 301 -1.19 9.03 -15.98
N PRO A 302 -0.50 9.91 -15.22
CA PRO A 302 0.39 10.90 -15.79
C PRO A 302 1.60 10.22 -16.42
N LEU A 303 1.91 10.52 -17.68
CA LEU A 303 3.05 9.94 -18.42
C LEU A 303 4.37 10.62 -18.04
N GLY A 304 4.31 11.95 -17.95
CA GLY A 304 5.46 12.80 -17.72
C GLY A 304 5.57 13.33 -16.29
N GLN A 305 6.23 14.47 -16.21
CA GLN A 305 6.37 15.22 -14.97
C GLN A 305 5.04 15.84 -14.55
N LEU A 306 4.82 15.94 -13.23
CA LEU A 306 3.70 16.68 -12.66
C LEU A 306 4.02 18.18 -12.64
N GLU A 307 3.07 19.00 -13.02
CA GLU A 307 3.11 20.45 -13.02
C GLU A 307 2.27 20.98 -11.86
N HIS A 308 2.82 21.92 -11.10
CA HIS A 308 2.14 22.57 -9.99
C HIS A 308 1.18 23.65 -10.51
N SER A 309 0.01 23.71 -9.92
CA SER A 309 -0.95 24.79 -10.13
C SER A 309 -1.70 25.11 -8.83
N THR A 310 -2.10 26.37 -8.66
CA THR A 310 -2.86 26.86 -7.52
C THR A 310 -4.26 27.29 -7.95
N GLY A 311 -5.21 27.24 -7.01
CA GLY A 311 -6.59 27.67 -7.23
C GLY A 311 -7.57 26.53 -7.51
N PRO A 312 -8.87 26.86 -7.66
CA PRO A 312 -9.96 25.88 -7.65
C PRO A 312 -10.18 25.15 -9.00
N ALA A 313 -9.36 25.45 -10.02
CA ALA A 313 -9.55 24.88 -11.35
C ALA A 313 -9.23 23.38 -11.39
N HIS A 314 -10.17 22.58 -11.89
CA HIS A 314 -10.01 21.16 -12.12
C HIS A 314 -10.18 20.82 -13.61
N ASP A 315 -9.12 20.34 -14.24
CA ASP A 315 -9.17 19.80 -15.60
C ASP A 315 -9.27 18.26 -15.56
N ARG A 316 -10.43 17.73 -15.93
CA ARG A 316 -10.71 16.29 -15.97
C ARG A 316 -9.82 15.49 -16.93
N ARG A 317 -9.06 16.15 -17.80
CA ARG A 317 -8.11 15.51 -18.72
C ARG A 317 -6.73 15.35 -18.12
N ARG A 318 -6.48 15.91 -16.93
CA ARG A 318 -5.21 15.84 -16.22
C ARG A 318 -5.32 14.86 -15.06
N ALA A 319 -4.32 14.01 -14.88
CA ALA A 319 -4.24 13.14 -13.72
C ALA A 319 -3.09 13.57 -12.81
N GLY A 320 -3.26 13.35 -11.51
CA GLY A 320 -2.28 13.71 -10.49
C GLY A 320 -2.86 13.69 -9.09
N VAL A 321 -2.42 14.63 -8.28
CA VAL A 321 -2.82 14.79 -6.87
C VAL A 321 -3.25 16.23 -6.60
N HIS A 322 -4.18 16.39 -5.66
CA HIS A 322 -4.86 17.65 -5.37
C HIS A 322 -4.93 17.89 -3.88
N LEU A 323 -4.62 19.11 -3.44
CA LEU A 323 -4.88 19.57 -2.08
C LEU A 323 -6.32 20.07 -2.03
N ILE A 324 -7.14 19.43 -1.20
CA ILE A 324 -8.56 19.77 -1.08
C ILE A 324 -8.97 19.97 0.38
N THR A 325 -9.95 20.84 0.62
CA THR A 325 -10.79 20.75 1.81
C THR A 325 -11.95 19.80 1.48
N PRO A 326 -12.02 18.62 2.14
CA PRO A 326 -13.09 17.68 1.87
C PRO A 326 -14.43 18.22 2.39
N PRO A 327 -15.56 17.85 1.73
CA PRO A 327 -16.88 18.17 2.24
C PRO A 327 -17.17 17.42 3.55
N VAL A 328 -18.09 17.96 4.34
CA VAL A 328 -18.67 17.26 5.49
C VAL A 328 -19.41 16.02 4.99
N TRP A 329 -19.23 14.89 5.65
CA TRP A 329 -19.92 13.65 5.34
C TRP A 329 -21.01 13.36 6.38
N GLU A 330 -22.26 13.39 5.96
CA GLU A 330 -23.43 13.25 6.85
C GLU A 330 -24.06 11.85 6.77
N HIS A 331 -23.54 10.95 5.94
CA HIS A 331 -24.12 9.63 5.67
C HIS A 331 -23.38 8.48 6.37
N ASP A 332 -22.56 8.75 7.37
CA ASP A 332 -21.75 7.73 8.05
C ASP A 332 -22.57 6.64 8.74
N ALA A 333 -23.84 6.94 9.00
CA ALA A 333 -24.81 5.97 9.53
C ALA A 333 -25.24 4.88 8.53
N VAL A 334 -24.93 4.99 7.22
CA VAL A 334 -25.39 4.06 6.17
C VAL A 334 -24.33 3.75 5.11
N LEU A 335 -23.34 4.62 4.93
CA LEU A 335 -22.28 4.51 3.92
C LEU A 335 -20.95 5.01 4.46
N PRO A 336 -19.81 4.39 4.07
CA PRO A 336 -18.50 4.84 4.50
C PRO A 336 -18.19 6.24 3.95
N ASN A 337 -17.39 7.00 4.70
CA ASN A 337 -16.88 8.27 4.21
C ASN A 337 -16.01 8.06 2.95
N PRO A 338 -16.24 8.81 1.85
CA PRO A 338 -15.46 8.68 0.61
C PRO A 338 -13.96 8.96 0.75
N ILE A 339 -13.55 9.68 1.79
CA ILE A 339 -12.14 9.91 2.12
C ILE A 339 -11.62 8.93 3.20
N GLY A 340 -12.40 7.92 3.61
CA GLY A 340 -12.04 6.98 4.66
C GLY A 340 -12.14 7.56 6.06
N GLN A 341 -11.31 7.07 6.98
CA GLN A 341 -11.35 7.43 8.41
C GLN A 341 -10.38 8.56 8.77
N ARG A 342 -10.08 9.45 7.85
CA ARG A 342 -9.23 10.60 8.15
C ARG A 342 -10.03 11.67 8.88
N ASP A 343 -9.62 11.99 10.09
CA ASP A 343 -10.24 12.96 11.00
C ASP A 343 -9.37 14.20 11.24
N GLU A 344 -8.24 14.31 10.56
CA GLU A 344 -7.34 15.46 10.68
C GLU A 344 -8.02 16.71 10.11
N PRO A 345 -8.06 17.81 10.85
CA PRO A 345 -8.68 19.05 10.38
C PRO A 345 -7.86 19.70 9.26
N GLY A 346 -8.57 20.31 8.31
CA GLY A 346 -7.96 21.12 7.27
C GLY A 346 -7.76 20.41 5.93
N PRO A 347 -7.05 21.06 5.00
CA PRO A 347 -6.82 20.53 3.67
C PRO A 347 -5.96 19.28 3.68
N LEU A 348 -6.24 18.35 2.76
CA LEU A 348 -5.50 17.11 2.60
C LEU A 348 -5.22 16.81 1.13
N TRP A 349 -4.07 16.17 0.87
CA TRP A 349 -3.70 15.73 -0.46
C TRP A 349 -4.39 14.43 -0.83
N VAL A 350 -5.18 14.45 -1.91
CA VAL A 350 -5.84 13.27 -2.48
C VAL A 350 -5.42 13.08 -3.93
N THR A 351 -5.67 11.88 -4.45
CA THR A 351 -5.45 11.59 -5.87
C THR A 351 -6.66 11.97 -6.73
N GLU A 352 -6.45 12.10 -8.03
CA GLU A 352 -7.51 12.33 -9.02
C GLU A 352 -8.71 11.36 -8.88
N PRO A 353 -8.57 10.02 -8.69
CA PRO A 353 -9.71 9.13 -8.46
C PRO A 353 -10.55 9.50 -7.24
N THR A 354 -9.94 9.91 -6.13
CA THR A 354 -10.67 10.35 -4.93
C THR A 354 -11.39 11.66 -5.18
N LEU A 355 -10.72 12.64 -5.80
CA LEU A 355 -11.36 13.91 -6.18
C LEU A 355 -12.56 13.67 -7.11
N ARG A 356 -12.40 12.83 -8.14
CA ARG A 356 -13.51 12.47 -9.04
C ARG A 356 -14.67 11.78 -8.35
N LEU A 357 -14.37 10.92 -7.35
CA LEU A 357 -15.41 10.31 -6.53
C LEU A 357 -16.22 11.40 -5.83
N LEU A 358 -15.58 12.31 -5.09
CA LEU A 358 -16.26 13.41 -4.39
C LEU A 358 -17.06 14.29 -5.34
N LEU A 359 -16.49 14.72 -6.48
CA LEU A 359 -17.18 15.51 -7.49
C LEU A 359 -18.37 14.77 -8.11
N ARG A 360 -18.31 13.44 -8.21
CA ARG A 360 -19.44 12.62 -8.66
C ARG A 360 -20.55 12.57 -7.62
N LEU A 361 -20.20 12.44 -6.35
CA LEU A 361 -21.15 12.36 -5.24
C LEU A 361 -21.83 13.69 -4.96
N SER A 362 -21.13 14.81 -5.14
CA SER A 362 -21.72 16.16 -5.06
C SER A 362 -22.56 16.54 -6.28
N GLY A 363 -22.41 15.82 -7.40
CA GLY A 363 -23.11 16.11 -8.63
C GLY A 363 -24.64 15.86 -8.56
N PRO A 364 -25.40 16.36 -9.56
CA PRO A 364 -26.87 16.39 -9.51
C PRO A 364 -27.52 15.00 -9.45
N LYS A 365 -26.79 13.95 -9.80
CA LYS A 365 -27.28 12.56 -9.76
C LYS A 365 -27.36 12.02 -8.33
N HIS A 366 -26.38 12.32 -7.47
CA HIS A 366 -26.27 11.72 -6.15
C HIS A 366 -26.59 12.72 -5.04
N ARG A 367 -26.03 13.94 -5.08
CA ARG A 367 -26.25 15.01 -4.09
C ARG A 367 -26.00 14.55 -2.65
N LEU A 368 -24.96 13.74 -2.46
CA LEU A 368 -24.62 13.17 -1.14
C LEU A 368 -23.70 14.06 -0.31
N CYS A 369 -23.06 15.05 -0.92
CA CYS A 369 -22.20 16.01 -0.24
C CYS A 369 -22.06 17.28 -1.08
N GLU A 370 -21.51 18.34 -0.49
CA GLU A 370 -21.07 19.51 -1.22
C GLU A 370 -19.80 19.22 -2.05
N PRO A 371 -19.51 20.00 -3.11
CA PRO A 371 -18.27 19.85 -3.85
C PRO A 371 -17.06 20.12 -2.95
N PRO A 372 -15.94 19.35 -3.08
CA PRO A 372 -14.71 19.65 -2.37
C PRO A 372 -14.12 20.98 -2.86
N GLU A 373 -13.52 21.75 -1.96
CA GLU A 373 -12.76 22.94 -2.30
C GLU A 373 -11.31 22.53 -2.71
N ILE A 374 -10.87 22.93 -3.89
CA ILE A 374 -9.54 22.64 -4.42
C ILE A 374 -8.64 23.87 -4.20
N HIS A 375 -7.44 23.66 -3.64
CA HIS A 375 -6.47 24.72 -3.35
C HIS A 375 -5.25 24.67 -4.27
N GLU A 376 -4.69 23.46 -4.43
CA GLU A 376 -3.48 23.23 -5.21
C GLU A 376 -3.55 21.89 -5.92
N SER A 377 -2.78 21.76 -6.99
CA SER A 377 -2.72 20.51 -7.74
C SER A 377 -1.31 20.27 -8.30
N TYR A 378 -0.89 19.01 -8.33
CA TYR A 378 0.23 18.52 -9.11
C TYR A 378 -0.32 17.55 -10.14
N THR A 379 -0.42 17.96 -11.40
CA THR A 379 -1.05 17.19 -12.47
C THR A 379 -0.23 17.20 -13.74
N SER A 380 -0.44 16.23 -14.62
CA SER A 380 0.20 16.20 -15.95
C SER A 380 -0.83 16.36 -17.07
N GLY A 381 -0.51 17.22 -18.04
CA GLY A 381 -1.28 17.33 -19.26
C GLY A 381 -1.15 16.12 -20.20
N ALA A 382 -0.03 15.38 -20.09
CA ALA A 382 0.15 14.10 -20.77
C ALA A 382 -0.36 12.97 -19.88
N THR A 383 -1.59 12.53 -20.12
CA THR A 383 -2.31 11.54 -19.30
C THR A 383 -2.94 10.49 -20.20
N GLU A 384 -2.73 9.21 -19.91
CA GLU A 384 -3.28 8.06 -20.64
C GLU A 384 -3.70 6.92 -19.68
N ASN A 385 -4.58 6.04 -20.17
CA ASN A 385 -4.82 4.73 -19.57
C ASN A 385 -3.76 3.70 -20.00
N LEU A 386 -2.51 4.08 -19.83
CA LEU A 386 -1.34 3.40 -20.39
C LEU A 386 -1.18 1.93 -20.00
N LEU A 387 -1.75 1.52 -18.88
CA LEU A 387 -1.69 0.13 -18.39
C LEU A 387 -2.87 -0.74 -18.91
N GLU A 388 -3.73 -0.23 -19.80
CA GLU A 388 -4.91 -0.99 -20.24
C GLU A 388 -4.53 -2.27 -21.00
N LYS A 389 -3.56 -2.21 -21.92
CA LYS A 389 -3.11 -3.41 -22.65
C LYS A 389 -2.44 -4.42 -21.71
N PHE A 390 -1.63 -3.94 -20.76
CA PHE A 390 -1.03 -4.75 -19.71
C PHE A 390 -2.10 -5.43 -18.84
N ARG A 391 -3.11 -4.68 -18.42
CA ARG A 391 -4.27 -5.19 -17.68
C ARG A 391 -5.04 -6.27 -18.45
N ILE A 392 -5.27 -6.04 -19.76
CA ILE A 392 -5.96 -7.01 -20.62
C ILE A 392 -5.17 -8.32 -20.70
N ALA A 393 -3.86 -8.27 -20.94
CA ALA A 393 -3.02 -9.46 -21.00
C ALA A 393 -3.06 -10.27 -19.69
N LEU A 394 -2.95 -9.59 -18.53
CA LEU A 394 -3.08 -10.24 -17.23
C LEU A 394 -4.47 -10.82 -16.99
N LYS A 395 -5.52 -10.08 -17.38
CA LYS A 395 -6.91 -10.55 -17.26
C LYS A 395 -7.15 -11.79 -18.12
N ASP A 396 -6.71 -11.78 -19.36
CA ASP A 396 -6.92 -12.89 -20.29
C ASP A 396 -6.17 -14.16 -19.82
N ALA A 397 -4.93 -14.02 -19.35
CA ALA A 397 -4.18 -15.12 -18.73
C ALA A 397 -4.91 -15.66 -17.48
N ARG A 398 -5.44 -14.75 -16.63
CA ARG A 398 -6.21 -15.13 -15.45
C ARG A 398 -7.52 -15.87 -15.82
N ASP A 399 -8.26 -15.36 -16.79
CA ASP A 399 -9.53 -15.94 -17.20
C ASP A 399 -9.31 -17.33 -17.85
N THR A 400 -8.22 -17.50 -18.61
CA THR A 400 -7.78 -18.80 -19.16
C THR A 400 -7.44 -19.79 -18.03
N ALA A 401 -6.65 -19.33 -17.04
CA ALA A 401 -6.27 -20.15 -15.90
C ALA A 401 -7.49 -20.58 -15.06
N LEU A 402 -8.46 -19.69 -14.84
CA LEU A 402 -9.73 -20.01 -14.18
C LEU A 402 -10.50 -21.11 -14.93
N THR A 403 -10.54 -21.02 -16.26
CA THR A 403 -11.26 -21.99 -17.09
C THR A 403 -10.64 -23.38 -17.01
N HIS A 404 -9.31 -23.47 -16.85
CA HIS A 404 -8.57 -24.73 -16.77
C HIS A 404 -8.28 -25.20 -15.33
N GLY A 405 -8.66 -24.43 -14.31
CA GLY A 405 -8.33 -24.73 -12.92
C GLY A 405 -6.83 -24.64 -12.60
N ASP A 406 -6.10 -23.79 -13.33
CA ASP A 406 -4.65 -23.62 -13.19
C ASP A 406 -4.32 -22.60 -12.06
N GLU A 407 -4.28 -23.12 -10.82
CA GLU A 407 -3.98 -22.35 -9.62
C GLU A 407 -2.57 -21.74 -9.65
N LEU A 408 -1.59 -22.38 -10.29
CA LEU A 408 -0.23 -21.88 -10.41
C LEU A 408 -0.21 -20.57 -11.20
N THR A 409 -0.83 -20.56 -12.38
CA THR A 409 -0.94 -19.35 -13.20
C THR A 409 -1.79 -18.29 -12.52
N LEU A 410 -2.87 -18.65 -11.81
CA LEU A 410 -3.69 -17.70 -11.03
C LEU A 410 -2.87 -17.00 -9.96
N GLY A 411 -2.13 -17.74 -9.15
CA GLY A 411 -1.25 -17.20 -8.11
C GLY A 411 -0.15 -16.30 -8.69
N TYR A 412 0.45 -16.72 -9.80
CA TYR A 412 1.49 -15.95 -10.48
C TYR A 412 0.97 -14.62 -11.05
N VAL A 413 -0.13 -14.65 -11.78
CA VAL A 413 -0.76 -13.44 -12.33
C VAL A 413 -1.15 -12.47 -11.19
N LYS A 414 -1.74 -13.00 -10.10
CA LYS A 414 -2.04 -12.18 -8.91
C LYS A 414 -0.78 -11.51 -8.36
N ALA A 415 0.31 -12.25 -8.23
CA ALA A 415 1.57 -11.70 -7.76
C ALA A 415 2.16 -10.64 -8.71
N MET A 416 2.04 -10.82 -10.03
CA MET A 416 2.51 -9.85 -11.00
C MET A 416 1.85 -8.48 -10.79
N TYR A 417 0.52 -8.39 -10.82
CA TYR A 417 -0.12 -7.07 -10.72
C TYR A 417 -0.09 -6.48 -9.30
N SER A 418 -0.22 -7.28 -8.24
CA SER A 418 -0.22 -6.76 -6.88
C SER A 418 1.16 -6.25 -6.46
N LYS A 419 2.23 -7.03 -6.73
CA LYS A 419 3.61 -6.58 -6.48
C LYS A 419 3.99 -5.40 -7.39
N PHE A 420 3.58 -5.39 -8.66
CA PHE A 420 3.81 -4.27 -9.56
C PHE A 420 3.24 -2.97 -8.98
N VAL A 421 1.97 -2.97 -8.54
CA VAL A 421 1.35 -1.79 -7.92
C VAL A 421 2.05 -1.38 -6.63
N SER A 422 2.35 -2.33 -5.73
CA SER A 422 2.94 -2.01 -4.43
C SER A 422 4.39 -1.52 -4.52
N THR A 423 5.14 -1.93 -5.54
CA THR A 423 6.58 -1.61 -5.64
C THR A 423 6.91 -0.39 -6.48
N MET A 424 5.98 0.09 -7.33
CA MET A 424 6.27 1.27 -8.16
C MET A 424 6.44 2.58 -7.36
N GLY A 425 5.97 2.62 -6.11
CA GLY A 425 6.23 3.70 -5.16
C GLY A 425 7.46 3.47 -4.26
N GLU A 426 8.21 2.37 -4.46
CA GLU A 426 9.33 1.95 -3.63
C GLU A 426 10.56 1.65 -4.48
N SER A 427 11.45 2.63 -4.62
CA SER A 427 12.63 2.56 -5.49
C SER A 427 13.59 1.39 -5.20
N ASN A 428 13.54 0.80 -3.99
CA ASN A 428 14.43 -0.30 -3.60
C ASN A 428 14.06 -1.64 -4.26
N PHE A 429 12.80 -1.81 -4.65
CA PHE A 429 12.28 -3.07 -5.19
C PHE A 429 12.06 -3.01 -6.70
N ASN A 430 11.82 -1.83 -7.25
CA ASN A 430 11.68 -1.60 -8.67
C ASN A 430 12.54 -0.42 -9.09
N ARG A 431 13.79 -0.70 -9.46
CA ARG A 431 14.75 0.32 -9.92
C ARG A 431 14.46 0.82 -11.32
N GLU A 432 13.69 0.08 -12.11
CA GLU A 432 13.36 0.43 -13.48
C GLU A 432 12.22 1.43 -13.57
N LEU A 433 11.31 1.42 -12.57
CA LEU A 433 10.12 2.27 -12.53
C LEU A 433 9.86 2.79 -11.12
N TYR A 434 10.01 4.11 -10.93
CA TYR A 434 9.68 4.77 -9.67
C TYR A 434 8.60 5.82 -9.89
N ARG A 435 7.33 5.42 -9.64
CA ARG A 435 6.13 6.23 -9.88
C ARG A 435 5.17 6.15 -8.68
N PRO A 436 5.49 6.78 -7.55
CA PRO A 436 4.61 6.82 -6.39
C PRO A 436 3.25 7.45 -6.70
N ASP A 437 3.21 8.42 -7.61
CA ASP A 437 1.97 9.00 -8.13
C ASP A 437 1.05 7.93 -8.77
N TRP A 438 1.59 7.02 -9.57
CA TRP A 438 0.80 5.92 -10.14
C TRP A 438 0.30 4.96 -9.09
N MET A 439 1.16 4.60 -8.13
CA MET A 439 0.78 3.70 -7.03
C MET A 439 -0.43 4.24 -6.29
N HIS A 440 -0.37 5.51 -5.86
CA HIS A 440 -1.48 6.15 -5.14
C HIS A 440 -2.75 6.29 -5.99
N ILE A 441 -2.61 6.66 -7.27
CA ILE A 441 -3.74 6.77 -8.19
C ILE A 441 -4.42 5.41 -8.39
N ILE A 442 -3.66 4.32 -8.59
CA ILE A 442 -4.23 2.98 -8.79
C ILE A 442 -4.93 2.48 -7.53
N ARG A 443 -4.31 2.65 -6.36
CA ARG A 443 -4.90 2.26 -5.07
C ARG A 443 -6.19 3.03 -4.78
N SER A 444 -6.17 4.34 -4.95
CA SER A 444 -7.37 5.17 -4.78
C SER A 444 -8.47 4.84 -5.78
N GLN A 445 -8.11 4.44 -7.01
CA GLN A 445 -9.09 3.98 -7.99
C GLN A 445 -9.74 2.65 -7.57
N ALA A 446 -8.96 1.73 -6.99
CA ALA A 446 -9.50 0.48 -6.47
C ALA A 446 -10.51 0.76 -5.34
N PHE A 447 -10.15 1.64 -4.41
CA PHE A 447 -11.07 2.10 -3.37
C PHE A 447 -12.33 2.78 -3.93
N ALA A 448 -12.19 3.72 -4.86
CA ALA A 448 -13.33 4.38 -5.48
C ALA A 448 -14.27 3.38 -6.19
N ASN A 449 -13.72 2.30 -6.75
CA ASN A 449 -14.53 1.23 -7.33
C ASN A 449 -15.31 0.46 -6.27
N LEU A 450 -14.70 0.13 -5.11
CA LEU A 450 -15.38 -0.49 -3.96
C LEU A 450 -16.48 0.42 -3.44
N TRP A 451 -16.16 1.69 -3.22
CA TRP A 451 -17.12 2.68 -2.74
C TRP A 451 -18.37 2.78 -3.63
N MET A 452 -18.16 2.82 -4.95
CA MET A 452 -19.28 2.84 -5.91
C MET A 452 -20.09 1.53 -5.92
N LYS A 453 -19.49 0.40 -5.53
CA LYS A 453 -20.24 -0.85 -5.32
C LYS A 453 -21.05 -0.79 -4.03
N ALA A 454 -20.51 -0.20 -2.95
CA ALA A 454 -21.25 0.04 -1.73
C ALA A 454 -22.48 0.93 -1.99
N LEU A 455 -22.29 2.03 -2.71
CA LEU A 455 -23.41 2.90 -3.11
C LEU A 455 -24.45 2.14 -3.97
N LYS A 456 -24.00 1.35 -4.95
CA LYS A 456 -24.90 0.53 -5.77
C LYS A 456 -25.71 -0.46 -4.93
N ALA A 457 -25.08 -1.09 -3.96
CA ALA A 457 -25.76 -2.01 -3.04
C ALA A 457 -26.81 -1.27 -2.19
N TYR A 458 -26.42 -0.13 -1.62
CA TYR A 458 -27.32 0.73 -0.84
C TYR A 458 -28.51 1.22 -1.68
N ASP A 459 -28.29 1.76 -2.88
CA ASP A 459 -29.33 2.21 -3.81
C ASP A 459 -30.27 1.06 -4.25
N SER A 460 -29.80 -0.19 -4.15
CA SER A 460 -30.58 -1.40 -4.47
C SER A 460 -31.31 -1.97 -3.24
N GLY A 461 -31.27 -1.28 -2.10
CA GLY A 461 -31.97 -1.68 -0.86
C GLY A 461 -31.22 -2.69 0.01
N LEU A 462 -29.90 -2.93 -0.22
CA LEU A 462 -29.08 -3.70 0.69
C LEU A 462 -28.59 -2.81 1.83
N SER A 463 -28.49 -3.36 3.05
CA SER A 463 -27.81 -2.67 4.14
C SER A 463 -26.31 -2.99 4.09
N ILE A 464 -25.48 -1.95 4.05
CA ILE A 464 -24.03 -2.10 4.14
C ILE A 464 -23.64 -2.19 5.60
N VAL A 465 -23.00 -3.29 6.00
CA VAL A 465 -22.58 -3.53 7.40
C VAL A 465 -21.14 -3.15 7.60
N ARG A 466 -20.27 -3.44 6.59
CA ARG A 466 -18.84 -3.15 6.66
C ARG A 466 -18.28 -2.92 5.28
N ALA A 467 -17.30 -2.02 5.18
CA ALA A 467 -16.47 -1.84 4.00
C ALA A 467 -15.00 -1.81 4.42
N MET A 468 -14.19 -2.72 3.88
CA MET A 468 -12.81 -2.94 4.29
C MET A 468 -11.85 -2.89 3.09
N GLY A 469 -10.72 -2.23 3.26
CA GLY A 469 -9.65 -2.20 2.27
C GLY A 469 -10.10 -1.68 0.90
N THR A 470 -9.82 -2.43 -0.15
CA THR A 470 -10.17 -2.09 -1.54
C THR A 470 -11.13 -3.08 -2.21
N ASP A 471 -11.47 -4.18 -1.53
CA ASP A 471 -12.11 -5.34 -2.13
C ASP A 471 -13.17 -6.04 -1.27
N GLU A 472 -13.34 -5.69 0.00
CA GLU A 472 -14.26 -6.37 0.89
C GLU A 472 -15.47 -5.52 1.25
N LEU A 473 -16.68 -6.10 1.09
CA LEU A 473 -17.96 -5.47 1.39
C LEU A 473 -18.90 -6.47 2.10
N HIS A 474 -19.36 -6.13 3.30
CA HIS A 474 -20.32 -6.95 4.03
C HIS A 474 -21.72 -6.37 3.90
N VAL A 475 -22.69 -7.21 3.55
CA VAL A 475 -24.04 -6.76 3.26
C VAL A 475 -25.11 -7.66 3.87
N ILE A 476 -26.24 -7.07 4.22
CA ILE A 476 -27.49 -7.74 4.55
C ILE A 476 -28.42 -7.63 3.36
N GLY A 477 -29.07 -8.74 2.97
CA GLY A 477 -30.06 -8.80 1.90
C GLY A 477 -29.61 -9.62 0.68
N ASP A 478 -30.47 -9.68 -0.36
CA ASP A 478 -30.22 -10.50 -1.54
C ASP A 478 -29.22 -9.83 -2.51
N TRP A 479 -27.95 -9.91 -2.17
CA TRP A 479 -26.85 -9.30 -2.92
C TRP A 479 -26.67 -9.89 -4.34
N ARG A 480 -27.15 -11.11 -4.61
CA ARG A 480 -27.05 -11.75 -5.92
C ARG A 480 -27.84 -11.02 -7.01
N ARG A 481 -28.87 -10.25 -6.61
CA ARG A 481 -29.57 -9.34 -7.53
C ARG A 481 -28.75 -8.12 -7.95
N VAL A 482 -27.72 -7.79 -7.17
CA VAL A 482 -26.92 -6.58 -7.39
C VAL A 482 -25.58 -6.88 -8.03
N PHE A 483 -24.95 -7.99 -7.61
CA PHE A 483 -23.61 -8.38 -8.01
C PHE A 483 -23.61 -9.80 -8.62
N PRO A 484 -22.92 -9.98 -9.77
CA PRO A 484 -22.69 -11.31 -10.29
C PRO A 484 -21.72 -12.09 -9.38
N GLU A 485 -22.09 -13.31 -8.99
CA GLU A 485 -21.24 -14.22 -8.25
C GLU A 485 -20.29 -14.94 -9.18
N GLY A 486 -19.01 -15.06 -8.82
CA GLY A 486 -18.01 -15.74 -9.61
C GLY A 486 -16.59 -15.37 -9.26
N HIS A 487 -15.65 -15.80 -10.11
CA HIS A 487 -14.21 -15.61 -9.92
C HIS A 487 -13.57 -14.61 -10.91
N ARG A 488 -14.31 -14.14 -11.91
CA ARG A 488 -13.79 -13.19 -12.89
C ARG A 488 -13.64 -11.79 -12.30
N VAL A 489 -12.84 -10.97 -12.97
CA VAL A 489 -12.66 -9.57 -12.56
C VAL A 489 -14.01 -8.83 -12.52
N ASN A 490 -14.27 -8.12 -11.45
CA ASN A 490 -15.52 -7.41 -11.11
C ASN A 490 -16.70 -8.31 -10.65
N GLU A 491 -16.58 -9.63 -10.69
CA GLU A 491 -17.48 -10.53 -9.99
C GLU A 491 -17.11 -10.56 -8.50
N VAL A 492 -18.05 -10.96 -7.67
CA VAL A 492 -17.83 -11.11 -6.23
C VAL A 492 -17.85 -12.59 -5.86
N LYS A 493 -17.05 -12.97 -4.87
CA LYS A 493 -17.11 -14.28 -4.22
C LYS A 493 -17.53 -14.09 -2.78
N VAL A 494 -18.23 -15.06 -2.23
CA VAL A 494 -18.52 -15.10 -0.80
C VAL A 494 -17.24 -15.49 -0.07
N LYS A 495 -16.78 -14.65 0.83
CA LYS A 495 -15.67 -14.93 1.74
C LYS A 495 -16.17 -15.71 2.94
N GLU A 496 -17.24 -15.23 3.57
CA GLU A 496 -17.92 -15.85 4.69
C GLU A 496 -19.36 -15.38 4.80
N THR A 497 -20.15 -16.09 5.61
CA THR A 497 -21.49 -15.69 6.03
C THR A 497 -21.57 -15.84 7.52
N TYR A 498 -22.05 -14.81 8.23
CA TYR A 498 -22.18 -14.79 9.66
C TYR A 498 -23.49 -14.13 10.09
N VAL A 499 -23.87 -14.37 11.33
CA VAL A 499 -25.10 -13.80 11.89
C VAL A 499 -24.75 -12.74 12.91
N THR A 500 -25.41 -11.58 12.78
CA THR A 500 -25.35 -10.51 13.77
C THR A 500 -26.70 -10.38 14.47
N GLU A 501 -26.67 -10.18 15.78
CA GLU A 501 -27.85 -9.83 16.57
C GLU A 501 -27.59 -8.47 17.18
N GLU A 502 -28.57 -7.56 17.07
CA GLU A 502 -28.54 -6.36 17.88
C GLU A 502 -28.68 -6.80 19.34
N ALA A 503 -27.73 -6.46 20.20
CA ALA A 503 -27.90 -6.63 21.64
C ALA A 503 -29.09 -5.77 22.05
N GLY A 504 -30.23 -6.40 22.26
CA GLY A 504 -31.42 -5.71 22.72
C GLY A 504 -31.05 -4.89 23.95
N MET A 505 -31.26 -3.58 23.88
CA MET A 505 -31.27 -2.75 25.07
C MET A 505 -32.40 -3.33 25.92
N GLY A 506 -32.01 -4.06 26.98
CA GLY A 506 -32.96 -4.54 27.97
C GLY A 506 -33.72 -3.35 28.54
N GLU A 507 -35.05 -3.45 28.50
CA GLU A 507 -35.97 -2.58 29.19
C GLU A 507 -35.67 -2.52 30.68
#